data_865d5e4b73d203362a7140a02a7af2f3
#
_entry.id   865d5e4b73d203362a7140a02a7af2f3
#
_cell.length_a   1.000
_cell.length_b   1.000
_cell.length_c   1.000
_cell.angle_alpha   90.00
_cell.angle_beta   90.00
_cell.angle_gamma   90.00
#
_symmetry.space_group_name_H-M   'P 1'
#
loop_
_entity.id
_entity.type
_entity.pdbx_description
1 polymer ?
#
loop_
_entity_poly.entity_id
_entity_poly.type
_entity_poly.pdbx_seq_one_letter_code
_entity_poly.pdbx_strand_id
1 'polypeptide(L)' 'MKLAFVGGTGPEGLGLAMRFAKAGHEVAIGSRSAERGEEGAERIRETVPGAVASGGDNASVVGDADVVFLT' A
#
# COMPACT_ATOMS: atom_id res chain seq x y z
N MET A 1 4.11 12.14 -3.21
CA MET A 1 2.70 11.81 -3.51
C MET A 1 2.31 10.57 -2.74
N LYS A 2 1.12 10.57 -2.16
CA LYS A 2 0.63 9.42 -1.42
C LYS A 2 -0.32 8.61 -2.29
N LEU A 3 -0.04 7.33 -2.47
CA LEU A 3 -0.78 6.43 -3.35
C LEU A 3 -1.44 5.33 -2.51
N ALA A 4 -2.76 5.18 -2.63
CA ALA A 4 -3.49 4.13 -1.93
C ALA A 4 -3.83 3.00 -2.90
N PHE A 5 -3.70 1.76 -2.42
CA PHE A 5 -3.97 0.56 -3.21
C PHE A 5 -5.08 -0.23 -2.53
N VAL A 6 -6.32 -0.01 -2.98
CA VAL A 6 -7.49 -0.69 -2.44
C VAL A 6 -7.48 -2.14 -2.92
N GLY A 7 -7.59 -3.07 -1.98
CA GLY A 7 -7.43 -4.49 -2.30
C GLY A 7 -5.98 -4.86 -2.58
N GLY A 8 -5.03 -4.09 -2.06
CA GLY A 8 -3.62 -4.16 -2.45
C GLY A 8 -2.80 -5.30 -1.87
N THR A 9 -3.43 -6.23 -1.13
CA THR A 9 -2.68 -7.34 -0.54
C THR A 9 -2.51 -8.53 -1.50
N GLY A 10 -3.19 -8.51 -2.65
CA GLY A 10 -2.99 -9.53 -3.67
C GLY A 10 -1.66 -9.33 -4.39
N PRO A 11 -1.18 -10.36 -5.12
CA PRO A 11 0.14 -10.30 -5.78
C PRO A 11 0.30 -9.13 -6.73
N GLU A 12 -0.73 -8.82 -7.51
CA GLU A 12 -0.67 -7.74 -8.49
C GLU A 12 -0.63 -6.37 -7.85
N GLY A 13 -1.51 -6.14 -6.87
CA GLY A 13 -1.56 -4.87 -6.17
C GLY A 13 -0.31 -4.62 -5.35
N LEU A 14 0.17 -5.65 -4.67
CA LEU A 14 1.37 -5.54 -3.86
C LEU A 14 2.61 -5.27 -4.73
N GLY A 15 2.71 -5.96 -5.87
CA GLY A 15 3.81 -5.74 -6.81
C GLY A 15 3.83 -4.34 -7.37
N LEU A 16 2.66 -3.80 -7.71
CA LEU A 16 2.55 -2.44 -8.20
C LEU A 16 2.94 -1.43 -7.13
N ALA A 17 2.46 -1.64 -5.89
CA ALA A 17 2.80 -0.77 -4.77
C ALA A 17 4.29 -0.77 -4.50
N MET A 18 4.95 -1.92 -4.61
CA MET A 18 6.41 -2.01 -4.44
C MET A 18 7.15 -1.18 -5.46
N ARG A 19 6.69 -1.17 -6.71
CA ARG A 19 7.31 -0.36 -7.77
C ARG A 19 7.25 1.11 -7.45
N PHE A 20 6.09 1.59 -6.99
CA PHE A 20 5.95 2.99 -6.63
C PHE A 20 6.74 3.33 -5.37
N ALA A 21 6.80 2.41 -4.41
CA ALA A 21 7.62 2.61 -3.22
C ALA A 21 9.10 2.74 -3.58
N LYS A 22 9.57 1.93 -4.50
CA LYS A 22 10.96 2.01 -5.00
C LYS A 22 11.22 3.35 -5.67
N ALA A 23 10.23 3.92 -6.32
CA ALA A 23 10.35 5.21 -6.98
C ALA A 23 10.28 6.39 -5.99
N GLY A 24 10.09 6.12 -4.72
CA GLY A 24 10.10 7.14 -3.69
C GLY A 24 8.74 7.66 -3.27
N HIS A 25 7.66 7.05 -3.75
CA HIS A 25 6.31 7.46 -3.35
C HIS A 25 5.89 6.81 -2.04
N GLU A 26 5.10 7.52 -1.28
CA GLU A 26 4.47 6.97 -0.09
C GLU A 26 3.29 6.08 -0.54
N VAL A 27 3.22 4.85 -0.04
CA VAL A 27 2.16 3.91 -0.42
C VAL A 27 1.36 3.48 0.79
N ALA A 28 0.05 3.31 0.60
CA ALA A 28 -0.85 2.82 1.64
C ALA A 28 -1.60 1.61 1.09
N ILE A 29 -1.52 0.50 1.80
CA ILE A 29 -2.09 -0.77 1.35
C ILE A 29 -3.40 -1.03 2.08
N GLY A 30 -4.48 -1.12 1.33
CA GLY A 30 -5.80 -1.39 1.86
C GLY A 30 -6.23 -2.82 1.66
N SER A 31 -6.98 -3.34 2.61
CA SER A 31 -7.56 -4.67 2.54
C SER A 31 -8.91 -4.66 3.24
N ARG A 32 -9.59 -5.79 3.23
CA ARG A 32 -10.86 -5.93 3.97
C ARG A 32 -10.63 -5.86 5.48
N SER A 33 -9.44 -6.17 5.95
CA SER A 33 -9.11 -6.01 7.37
C SER A 33 -7.87 -5.14 7.49
N ALA A 34 -7.81 -4.37 8.58
CA ALA A 34 -6.65 -3.53 8.87
C ALA A 34 -5.38 -4.37 9.05
N GLU A 35 -5.52 -5.56 9.64
CA GLU A 35 -4.42 -6.49 9.86
C GLU A 35 -3.75 -6.90 8.54
N ARG A 36 -4.56 -7.30 7.57
CA ARG A 36 -4.03 -7.71 6.26
C ARG A 36 -3.37 -6.56 5.53
N GLY A 37 -3.97 -5.37 5.62
CA GLY A 37 -3.37 -4.19 5.02
C GLY A 37 -2.00 -3.90 5.63
N GLU A 38 -1.88 -4.01 6.94
CA GLU A 38 -0.62 -3.77 7.63
C GLU A 38 0.42 -4.84 7.29
N GLU A 39 0.01 -6.09 7.15
CA GLU A 39 0.91 -7.16 6.71
C GLU A 39 1.48 -6.87 5.32
N GLY A 40 0.64 -6.38 4.42
CA GLY A 40 1.09 -5.98 3.09
C GLY A 40 2.10 -4.86 3.13
N ALA A 41 1.85 -3.84 3.94
CA ALA A 41 2.77 -2.73 4.12
C ALA A 41 4.11 -3.20 4.68
N GLU A 42 4.06 -4.13 5.63
CA GLU A 42 5.28 -4.68 6.21
C GLU A 42 6.11 -5.42 5.17
N ARG A 43 5.47 -6.18 4.29
CA ARG A 43 6.19 -6.86 3.21
C ARG A 43 6.89 -5.86 2.29
N ILE A 44 6.26 -4.73 2.02
CA ILE A 44 6.89 -3.69 1.22
C ILE A 44 8.11 -3.12 1.94
N ARG A 45 7.97 -2.83 3.22
CA ARG A 45 9.09 -2.29 4.00
C ARG A 45 10.26 -3.27 4.07
N GLU A 46 9.98 -4.56 4.14
CA GLU A 46 11.02 -5.60 4.16
C GLU A 46 11.71 -5.74 2.79
N THR A 47 10.96 -5.55 1.72
CA THR A 47 11.47 -5.77 0.36
C THR A 47 12.17 -4.54 -0.20
N VAL A 48 11.66 -3.35 0.12
CA VAL A 48 12.18 -2.09 -0.41
C VAL A 48 12.75 -1.26 0.76
N PRO A 49 14.07 -1.26 0.94
CA PRO A 49 14.69 -0.49 2.03
C PRO A 49 14.34 1.00 1.95
N GLY A 50 13.94 1.56 3.06
CA GLY A 50 13.58 2.97 3.13
C GLY A 50 12.19 3.30 2.63
N ALA A 51 11.39 2.30 2.26
CA ALA A 51 10.03 2.55 1.77
C ALA A 51 9.16 3.19 2.85
N VAL A 52 8.34 4.14 2.44
CA VAL A 52 7.32 4.73 3.31
C VAL A 52 6.00 4.04 2.97
N ALA A 53 5.66 3.03 3.76
CA ALA A 53 4.49 2.20 3.50
C ALA A 53 3.65 2.07 4.78
N SER A 54 2.34 2.18 4.62
CA SER A 54 1.38 2.00 5.70
C SER A 54 0.26 1.09 5.22
N GLY A 55 -0.49 0.55 6.15
CA GLY A 55 -1.60 -0.34 5.81
C GLY A 55 -2.80 -0.10 6.71
N GLY A 56 -3.95 -0.56 6.24
CA GLY A 56 -5.19 -0.44 6.98
C GLY A 56 -6.31 -1.10 6.21
N ASP A 57 -7.54 -0.89 6.67
CA ASP A 57 -8.68 -1.33 5.88
C ASP A 57 -8.84 -0.41 4.66
N ASN A 58 -9.63 -0.87 3.67
CA ASN A 58 -9.77 -0.14 2.41
C ASN A 58 -10.28 1.29 2.58
N ALA A 59 -11.22 1.49 3.49
CA ALA A 59 -11.79 2.82 3.72
C ALA A 59 -10.77 3.77 4.35
N SER A 60 -9.95 3.26 5.26
CA SER A 60 -8.97 4.09 5.97
C SER A 60 -7.87 4.60 5.05
N VAL A 61 -7.42 3.77 4.10
CA VAL A 61 -6.26 4.14 3.28
C VAL A 61 -6.56 5.17 2.22
N VAL A 62 -7.84 5.35 1.84
CA VAL A 62 -8.19 6.31 0.79
C VAL A 62 -8.31 7.75 1.30
N GLY A 63 -8.41 7.95 2.61
CA GLY A 63 -8.80 9.23 3.19
C GLY A 63 -7.94 10.42 2.77
N ASP A 64 -6.63 10.26 2.77
CA ASP A 64 -5.72 11.35 2.43
C ASP A 64 -4.77 10.99 1.28
N ALA A 65 -5.18 10.04 0.45
CA ALA A 65 -4.39 9.66 -0.71
C ALA A 65 -4.56 10.66 -1.85
N ASP A 66 -3.48 10.91 -2.58
CA ASP A 66 -3.52 11.74 -3.78
C ASP A 66 -4.10 10.97 -4.96
N VAL A 67 -3.80 9.67 -5.04
CA VAL A 67 -4.30 8.79 -6.10
C VAL A 67 -4.70 7.46 -5.48
N VAL A 68 -5.79 6.89 -5.94
CA VAL A 68 -6.28 5.60 -5.46
C VAL A 68 -6.28 4.61 -6.61
N PHE A 69 -5.63 3.48 -6.40
CA PHE A 69 -5.63 2.37 -7.36
C PHE A 69 -6.57 1.28 -6.86
N LEU A 70 -7.45 0.81 -7.74
CA LEU A 70 -8.33 -0.32 -7.46
C LEU A 70 -7.68 -1.58 -8.04
N THR A 71 -7.30 -2.49 -7.15
CA THR A 71 -6.56 -3.69 -7.58
C THR A 71 -7.28 -5.00 -7.25
#